data_c1204e1d48635127bf275ffbde386fd3
#
_entry.id   c1204e1d48635127bf275ffbde386fd3
#
_cell.length_a   1.000
_cell.length_b   1.000
_cell.length_c   1.000
_cell.angle_alpha   90.00
_cell.angle_beta   90.00
_cell.angle_gamma   90.00
#
_symmetry.space_group_name_H-M   'P 1'
#
loop_
_entity.id
_entity.type
_entity.pdbx_description
1 polymer ?
#
loop_
_entity_poly.entity_id
_entity_poly.type
_entity_poly.pdbx_seq_one_letter_code
_entity_poly.pdbx_strand_id
1 'polypeptide(L)'
;MEKEPLAHPVQRSIMFTSGFGWRWVRMHNGADFAAPHATPIHSSADGIVIKTGWMSGYGRTIKIKHDFGFETRFAHLSKIRLKKGQKVSHGDHIGDMENTVRSTGTHLHYEVRLNGKAVNPMKYIKAARNVF
;
A
#
# COMPACT_ATOMS: atom_id res chain seq x y z
N MET A 1 12.61 -21.38 -4.45
CA MET A 1 11.53 -21.14 -3.48
C MET A 1 10.43 -20.32 -4.11
N GLU A 2 9.24 -20.78 -3.98
CA GLU A 2 8.09 -20.08 -4.51
C GLU A 2 7.64 -18.98 -3.56
N LYS A 3 7.42 -17.80 -4.12
CA LYS A 3 6.92 -16.67 -3.32
C LYS A 3 5.41 -16.73 -3.23
N GLU A 4 4.89 -16.49 -2.04
CA GLU A 4 3.47 -16.28 -1.90
C GLU A 4 3.06 -14.96 -2.53
N PRO A 5 1.89 -14.89 -3.17
CA PRO A 5 1.36 -13.61 -3.64
C PRO A 5 1.19 -12.63 -2.49
N LEU A 6 1.32 -11.37 -2.79
CA LEU A 6 1.07 -10.32 -1.80
C LEU A 6 -0.42 -10.30 -1.43
N ALA A 7 -0.71 -10.11 -0.14
CA ALA A 7 -2.07 -9.90 0.30
C ALA A 7 -2.53 -8.48 -0.06
N HIS A 8 -3.82 -8.34 -0.29
CA HIS A 8 -4.42 -7.03 -0.52
C HIS A 8 -4.24 -6.16 0.73
N PRO A 9 -3.78 -4.91 0.61
CA PRO A 9 -3.53 -4.06 1.77
C PRO A 9 -4.80 -3.66 2.52
N VAL A 10 -5.95 -3.72 1.87
CA VAL A 10 -7.25 -3.43 2.48
C VAL A 10 -8.11 -4.68 2.36
N GLN A 11 -8.56 -5.21 3.50
CA GLN A 11 -9.28 -6.48 3.54
C GLN A 11 -10.80 -6.31 3.52
N ARG A 12 -11.28 -5.09 3.40
CA ARG A 12 -12.71 -4.81 3.32
C ARG A 12 -13.11 -4.56 1.87
N SER A 13 -14.42 -4.52 1.63
CA SER A 13 -14.93 -4.14 0.32
C SER A 13 -14.41 -2.75 -0.04
N ILE A 14 -13.75 -2.65 -1.18
CA ILE A 14 -13.09 -1.44 -1.62
C ILE A 14 -13.37 -1.17 -3.09
N MET A 15 -13.08 0.05 -3.50
CA MET A 15 -13.13 0.43 -4.89
C MET A 15 -11.71 0.71 -5.41
N PHE A 16 -11.32 0.02 -6.45
CA PHE A 16 -10.09 0.30 -7.16
C PHE A 16 -10.31 1.56 -8.00
N THR A 17 -9.60 2.64 -7.71
CA THR A 17 -9.88 3.93 -8.34
C THR A 17 -8.87 4.34 -9.39
N SER A 18 -7.64 3.86 -9.30
CA SER A 18 -6.61 4.27 -10.26
C SER A 18 -5.49 3.26 -10.30
N GLY A 19 -5.16 2.84 -11.51
CA GLY A 19 -4.15 1.81 -11.74
C GLY A 19 -2.76 2.36 -11.96
N PHE A 20 -1.81 1.43 -11.97
CA PHE A 20 -0.43 1.69 -12.29
C PHE A 20 -0.28 2.03 -13.77
N GLY A 21 0.65 2.92 -14.10
CA GLY A 21 1.03 3.20 -15.47
C GLY A 21 1.03 4.69 -15.80
N TRP A 22 1.33 4.98 -17.05
CA TRP A 22 1.35 6.35 -17.53
C TRP A 22 -0.06 6.93 -17.63
N ARG A 23 -0.22 8.15 -17.14
CA ARG A 23 -1.44 8.93 -17.26
C ARG A 23 -1.05 10.30 -17.80
N TRP A 24 -1.53 10.63 -18.97
CA TRP A 24 -1.15 11.87 -19.64
C TRP A 24 0.38 11.96 -19.77
N VAL A 25 1.00 12.90 -19.05
CA VAL A 25 2.46 13.09 -19.05
C VAL A 25 3.10 12.59 -17.75
N ARG A 26 2.33 11.91 -16.88
CA ARG A 26 2.83 11.45 -15.59
C ARG A 26 2.69 9.95 -15.44
N MET A 27 3.73 9.36 -14.87
CA MET A 27 3.70 7.97 -14.45
C MET A 27 2.99 7.84 -13.11
N HIS A 28 1.98 6.98 -13.04
CA HIS A 28 1.35 6.59 -11.77
C HIS A 28 2.05 5.36 -11.25
N ASN A 29 2.82 5.50 -10.16
CA ASN A 29 3.72 4.46 -9.66
C ASN A 29 3.06 3.40 -8.80
N GLY A 30 1.75 3.44 -8.62
CA GLY A 30 1.06 2.50 -7.77
C GLY A 30 -0.38 2.33 -8.16
N ALA A 31 -1.17 1.83 -7.23
CA ALA A 31 -2.63 1.69 -7.37
C ALA A 31 -3.31 2.41 -6.23
N ASP A 32 -4.43 3.05 -6.53
CA ASP A 32 -5.21 3.74 -5.52
C ASP A 32 -6.48 2.95 -5.23
N PHE A 33 -6.79 2.83 -3.94
CA PHE A 33 -7.98 2.14 -3.47
C PHE A 33 -8.79 3.06 -2.59
N ALA A 34 -10.10 3.09 -2.78
CA ALA A 34 -11.02 3.87 -1.95
C ALA A 34 -11.74 2.96 -0.96
N ALA A 35 -11.89 3.43 0.25
CA ALA A 35 -12.63 2.75 1.31
C ALA A 35 -13.05 3.78 2.35
N PRO A 36 -13.95 3.43 3.29
CA PRO A 36 -14.35 4.37 4.35
C PRO A 36 -13.17 4.85 5.17
N HIS A 37 -13.32 6.03 5.77
CA HIS A 37 -12.33 6.60 6.67
C HIS A 37 -11.95 5.62 7.78
N ALA A 38 -10.67 5.64 8.14
CA ALA A 38 -10.11 4.77 9.17
C ALA A 38 -10.20 3.27 8.85
N THR A 39 -10.42 2.90 7.59
CA THR A 39 -10.31 1.51 7.20
C THR A 39 -8.91 1.01 7.48
N PRO A 40 -8.77 -0.14 8.18
CA PRO A 40 -7.45 -0.66 8.52
C PRO A 40 -6.64 -1.04 7.29
N ILE A 41 -5.35 -0.76 7.36
CA ILE A 41 -4.36 -1.14 6.35
C ILE A 41 -3.54 -2.29 6.93
N HIS A 42 -3.32 -3.31 6.12
CA HIS A 42 -2.60 -4.52 6.53
C HIS A 42 -1.35 -4.73 5.69
N SER A 43 -0.30 -5.29 6.32
CA SER A 43 0.93 -5.60 5.61
C SER A 43 0.68 -6.68 4.57
N SER A 44 1.24 -6.49 3.39
CA SER A 44 1.07 -7.42 2.27
C SER A 44 1.85 -8.71 2.44
N ALA A 45 2.92 -8.68 3.21
CA ALA A 45 3.80 -9.82 3.43
C ALA A 45 4.68 -9.58 4.65
N ASP A 46 5.40 -10.62 5.07
CA ASP A 46 6.41 -10.48 6.12
C ASP A 46 7.49 -9.51 5.67
N GLY A 47 8.02 -8.73 6.60
CA GLY A 47 9.06 -7.78 6.26
C GLY A 47 9.55 -6.96 7.44
N ILE A 48 10.30 -5.94 7.13
CA ILE A 48 10.85 -4.99 8.10
C ILE A 48 10.49 -3.58 7.67
N VAL A 49 9.99 -2.79 8.61
CA VAL A 49 9.64 -1.39 8.36
C VAL A 49 10.93 -0.59 8.16
N ILE A 50 11.09 0.00 6.99
CA ILE A 50 12.28 0.80 6.67
C ILE A 50 12.04 2.29 6.75
N LYS A 51 10.77 2.72 6.73
CA LYS A 51 10.43 4.15 6.89
C LYS A 51 9.01 4.29 7.41
N THR A 52 8.84 5.26 8.30
CA THR A 52 7.51 5.74 8.72
C THR A 52 7.55 7.26 8.79
N GLY A 53 6.44 7.91 8.47
CA GLY A 53 6.29 9.34 8.62
C GLY A 53 5.93 10.05 7.34
N TRP A 54 6.07 11.36 7.36
CA TRP A 54 5.67 12.22 6.26
C TRP A 54 6.65 12.15 5.09
N MET A 55 6.10 12.02 3.89
CA MET A 55 6.85 12.15 2.65
C MET A 55 6.13 13.10 1.71
N SER A 56 6.88 13.98 1.07
CA SER A 56 6.34 14.92 0.09
C SER A 56 5.63 14.18 -1.04
N GLY A 57 4.41 14.58 -1.32
CA GLY A 57 3.57 13.96 -2.35
C GLY A 57 2.85 12.69 -1.90
N TYR A 58 3.24 12.10 -0.76
CA TYR A 58 2.64 10.86 -0.26
C TYR A 58 1.87 11.05 1.05
N GLY A 59 2.15 12.11 1.81
CA GLY A 59 1.60 12.25 3.15
C GLY A 59 2.22 11.27 4.12
N ARG A 60 1.44 10.83 5.12
CA ARG A 60 1.91 9.81 6.07
C ARG A 60 2.09 8.49 5.34
N THR A 61 3.29 7.96 5.43
CA THR A 61 3.74 6.84 4.60
C THR A 61 4.41 5.77 5.45
N ILE A 62 4.23 4.52 5.06
CA ILE A 62 4.97 3.36 5.58
C ILE A 62 5.65 2.69 4.41
N LYS A 63 6.95 2.38 4.57
CA LYS A 63 7.68 1.55 3.62
C LYS A 63 8.13 0.28 4.32
N ILE A 64 7.86 -0.87 3.70
CA ILE A 64 8.22 -2.17 4.25
C ILE A 64 9.07 -2.89 3.22
N LYS A 65 10.22 -3.39 3.67
CA LYS A 65 11.11 -4.21 2.86
C LYS A 65 10.78 -5.68 3.08
N HIS A 66 10.58 -6.38 1.99
CA HIS A 66 10.27 -7.82 1.97
C HIS A 66 11.43 -8.60 1.37
N ASP A 67 11.29 -9.92 1.31
CA ASP A 67 12.27 -10.78 0.66
C ASP A 67 12.22 -10.64 -0.87
N PHE A 68 13.24 -11.13 -1.52
CA PHE A 68 13.34 -11.22 -2.98
C PHE A 68 13.34 -9.86 -3.69
N GLY A 69 13.80 -8.81 -3.00
CA GLY A 69 13.92 -7.48 -3.60
C GLY A 69 12.63 -6.69 -3.64
N PHE A 70 11.56 -7.17 -2.99
CA PHE A 70 10.29 -6.46 -2.94
C PHE A 70 10.27 -5.44 -1.81
N GLU A 71 9.59 -4.33 -2.09
CA GLU A 71 9.24 -3.30 -1.11
C GLU A 71 7.78 -2.90 -1.36
N THR A 72 7.02 -2.68 -0.29
CA THR A 72 5.68 -2.11 -0.41
C THR A 72 5.64 -0.74 0.26
N ARG A 73 4.85 0.16 -0.29
CA ARG A 73 4.66 1.52 0.23
C ARG A 73 3.17 1.79 0.37
N PHE A 74 2.82 2.33 1.52
CA PHE A 74 1.44 2.65 1.88
C PHE A 74 1.38 4.13 2.20
N ALA A 75 0.63 4.90 1.44
CA ALA A 75 0.61 6.36 1.55
C ALA A 75 -0.79 6.90 1.80
N HIS A 76 -0.87 8.17 2.17
CA HIS A 76 -2.11 8.87 2.52
C HIS A 76 -2.78 8.26 3.75
N LEU A 77 -1.99 7.93 4.76
CA LEU A 77 -2.49 7.33 5.99
C LEU A 77 -2.92 8.40 6.99
N SER A 78 -3.94 8.10 7.78
CA SER A 78 -4.31 8.95 8.93
C SER A 78 -3.49 8.57 10.15
N LYS A 79 -3.11 7.30 10.28
CA LYS A 79 -2.40 6.80 11.43
C LYS A 79 -1.42 5.72 11.03
N ILE A 80 -0.23 5.78 11.63
CA ILE A 80 0.82 4.77 11.49
C ILE A 80 0.94 4.05 12.83
N ARG A 81 0.87 2.72 12.79
CA ARG A 81 0.81 1.88 14.00
C ARG A 81 2.08 1.12 14.29
N LEU A 82 3.18 1.48 13.61
CA LEU A 82 4.45 0.80 13.83
C LEU A 82 5.61 1.78 13.74
N LYS A 83 6.80 1.27 14.01
CA LYS A 83 8.03 2.06 14.04
C LYS A 83 9.01 1.52 13.04
N LYS A 84 9.89 2.39 12.55
CA LYS A 84 11.04 1.99 11.73
C LYS A 84 11.85 0.91 12.46
N GLY A 85 12.22 -0.12 11.72
CA GLY A 85 12.98 -1.26 12.26
C GLY A 85 12.13 -2.40 12.80
N GLN A 86 10.83 -2.18 12.95
CA GLN A 86 9.93 -3.21 13.45
C GLN A 86 9.70 -4.30 12.40
N LYS A 87 9.70 -5.55 12.86
CA LYS A 87 9.32 -6.68 12.01
C LYS A 87 7.80 -6.76 11.93
N VAL A 88 7.30 -7.07 10.75
CA VAL A 88 5.87 -7.26 10.52
C VAL A 88 5.62 -8.61 9.88
N SER A 89 4.45 -9.16 10.14
CA SER A 89 3.99 -10.39 9.51
C SER A 89 2.89 -10.09 8.51
N HIS A 90 2.75 -10.97 7.54
CA HIS A 90 1.66 -10.93 6.57
C HIS A 90 0.32 -10.72 7.30
N GLY A 91 -0.40 -9.69 6.89
CA GLY A 91 -1.72 -9.39 7.47
C GLY A 91 -1.72 -8.52 8.71
N ASP A 92 -0.57 -8.14 9.27
CA ASP A 92 -0.54 -7.27 10.45
C ASP A 92 -1.20 -5.92 10.15
N HIS A 93 -1.93 -5.40 11.14
CA HIS A 93 -2.54 -4.07 11.05
C HIS A 93 -1.46 -3.01 11.24
N ILE A 94 -1.13 -2.30 10.17
CA ILE A 94 0.02 -1.37 10.15
C ILE A 94 -0.37 0.10 10.17
N GLY A 95 -1.59 0.42 9.82
CA GLY A 95 -2.05 1.80 9.79
C GLY A 95 -3.52 1.90 9.43
N ASP A 96 -4.01 3.12 9.26
CA ASP A 96 -5.39 3.40 8.91
C ASP A 96 -5.45 4.39 7.76
N MET A 97 -6.48 4.28 6.93
CA MET A 97 -6.67 5.15 5.78
C MET A 97 -7.06 6.56 6.22
N GLU A 98 -6.52 7.54 5.49
CA GLU A 98 -6.85 8.93 5.71
C GLU A 98 -8.18 9.29 5.07
N ASN A 99 -8.90 10.20 5.72
CA ASN A 99 -10.04 10.88 5.13
C ASN A 99 -9.79 12.37 5.25
N THR A 100 -9.64 13.05 4.13
CA THR A 100 -9.51 14.49 4.12
C THR A 100 -10.84 15.13 3.77
N VAL A 101 -11.13 16.25 4.40
CA VAL A 101 -12.38 16.98 4.22
C VAL A 101 -12.60 17.39 2.76
N ARG A 102 -11.52 17.53 2.02
CA ARG A 102 -11.56 18.00 0.63
C ARG A 102 -11.67 16.88 -0.40
N SER A 103 -11.53 15.66 0.05
CA SER A 103 -11.54 14.53 -0.86
C SER A 103 -12.96 13.99 -0.97
N THR A 104 -13.31 13.49 -2.14
CA THR A 104 -14.60 12.85 -2.36
C THR A 104 -14.64 11.45 -1.77
N GLY A 105 -13.57 11.02 -1.14
CA GLY A 105 -13.47 9.72 -0.50
C GLY A 105 -12.08 9.52 0.09
N THR A 106 -11.94 8.45 0.84
CA THR A 106 -10.68 8.06 1.44
C THR A 106 -9.93 7.15 0.46
N HIS A 107 -8.66 7.45 0.22
CA HIS A 107 -7.84 6.69 -0.72
C HIS A 107 -6.56 6.21 -0.06
N LEU A 108 -6.22 4.96 -0.34
CA LEU A 108 -4.89 4.42 -0.07
C LEU A 108 -4.11 4.44 -1.38
N HIS A 109 -2.93 5.05 -1.37
CA HIS A 109 -1.97 4.88 -2.46
C HIS A 109 -1.01 3.76 -2.09
N TYR A 110 -0.97 2.71 -2.89
CA TYR A 110 -0.21 1.52 -2.62
C TYR A 110 0.78 1.26 -3.75
N GLU A 111 2.05 1.12 -3.41
CA GLU A 111 3.10 0.81 -4.37
C GLU A 111 3.77 -0.50 -4.05
N VAL A 112 4.13 -1.23 -5.08
CA VAL A 112 5.03 -2.36 -5.03
C VAL A 112 6.26 -2.01 -5.84
N ARG A 113 7.42 -2.17 -5.23
CA ARG A 113 8.69 -1.97 -5.92
C ARG A 113 9.48 -3.26 -5.93
N LEU A 114 10.08 -3.55 -7.07
CA LEU A 114 10.93 -4.72 -7.23
C LEU A 114 12.31 -4.22 -7.64
N ASN A 115 13.30 -4.49 -6.79
CA ASN A 115 14.68 -4.01 -6.97
C ASN A 115 14.75 -2.49 -7.22
N GLY A 116 13.95 -1.74 -6.47
CA GLY A 116 13.90 -0.28 -6.54
C GLY A 116 12.99 0.31 -7.60
N LYS A 117 12.44 -0.50 -8.48
CA LYS A 117 11.55 -0.03 -9.55
C LYS A 117 10.09 -0.26 -9.20
N ALA A 118 9.26 0.76 -9.41
CA ALA A 118 7.81 0.62 -9.27
C ALA A 118 7.27 -0.34 -10.32
N VAL A 119 6.45 -1.29 -9.86
CA VAL A 119 5.80 -2.27 -10.72
C VAL A 119 4.30 -2.24 -10.49
N ASN A 120 3.53 -2.82 -11.39
CA ASN A 120 2.07 -2.82 -11.26
C ASN A 120 1.64 -3.69 -10.08
N PRO A 121 1.09 -3.09 -8.98
CA PRO A 121 0.73 -3.85 -7.80
C PRO A 121 -0.33 -4.91 -8.07
N MET A 122 -1.21 -4.67 -9.03
CA MET A 122 -2.31 -5.58 -9.33
C MET A 122 -1.87 -6.93 -9.86
N LYS A 123 -0.62 -7.02 -10.31
CA LYS A 123 -0.05 -8.31 -10.76
C LYS A 123 0.40 -9.18 -9.59
N TYR A 124 0.55 -8.58 -8.41
CA TYR A 124 1.13 -9.26 -7.25
C TYR A 124 0.16 -9.45 -6.11
N ILE A 125 -1.00 -8.80 -6.12
CA ILE A 125 -1.97 -8.87 -5.04
C ILE A 125 -2.94 -10.02 -5.30
N LYS A 126 -2.81 -11.07 -4.50
CA LYS A 126 -3.67 -12.25 -4.62
C LYS A 126 -5.14 -11.93 -4.38
N ALA A 127 -5.43 -11.23 -3.31
CA ALA A 127 -6.79 -10.97 -2.89
C ALA A 127 -7.56 -10.07 -3.86
N ALA A 128 -6.87 -9.29 -4.67
CA ALA A 128 -7.50 -8.42 -5.65
C ALA A 128 -8.35 -9.20 -6.65
N ARG A 129 -7.94 -10.41 -6.97
CA ARG A 129 -8.66 -11.26 -7.92
C ARG A 129 -10.01 -11.73 -7.40
N ASN A 130 -10.17 -11.75 -6.08
CA ASN A 130 -11.39 -12.23 -5.44
C ASN A 130 -12.31 -11.11 -5.02
N VAL A 131 -11.80 -9.89 -5.02
CA VAL A 131 -12.55 -8.70 -4.59
C VAL A 131 -13.12 -7.94 -5.78
N PHE A 132 -12.40 -7.98 -6.89
CA PHE A 132 -12.77 -7.23 -8.08
C PHE A 132 -13.29 -8.11 -9.22
#